data_a55e04beade9ec709b9994a331d71c6a
#
_entry.id   a55e04beade9ec709b9994a331d71c6a
#
_cell.length_a   1.000
_cell.length_b   1.000
_cell.length_c   1.000
_cell.angle_alpha   90.00
_cell.angle_beta   90.00
_cell.angle_gamma   90.00
#
_symmetry.space_group_name_H-M   'P 1'
#
loop_
_entity.id
_entity.type
_entity.pdbx_description
1 polymer ?
#
loop_
_entity_poly.entity_id
_entity_poly.type
_entity_poly.pdbx_seq_one_letter_code
_entity_poly.pdbx_strand_id
1 'polypeptide(L)'
;PFVNMFMNNRDHRKITVIDGQVGFTGGYNLAEEYFNRTHPYGQWKDSGIRLEGDAVRGLTLIFLELWGATQKAAPEVERYLPDVPYTARENAVVLPYADNPLDDEATGENVYLNMIRSAKDYVYITTPYLILSDEMQRTLRLPRPAALMCGSSRRASRIKS
;
A
#
# COMPACT_ATOMS: atom_id res chain seq x y z
N PRO A 1 -20.24 14.40 19.70
CA PRO A 1 -19.72 13.04 19.47
C PRO A 1 -19.76 12.63 18.00
N PHE A 2 -20.73 13.11 17.17
CA PHE A 2 -20.87 12.74 15.75
C PHE A 2 -19.73 13.26 14.86
N VAL A 3 -19.10 14.37 15.20
CA VAL A 3 -18.02 14.98 14.40
C VAL A 3 -16.76 14.09 14.36
N ASN A 4 -16.51 13.32 15.41
CA ASN A 4 -15.32 12.44 15.48
C ASN A 4 -15.41 11.20 14.57
N MET A 5 -16.62 10.74 14.21
CA MET A 5 -16.79 9.56 13.37
C MET A 5 -16.42 9.84 11.91
N PHE A 6 -16.71 11.04 11.41
CA PHE A 6 -16.31 11.47 10.07
C PHE A 6 -14.82 11.81 9.94
N MET A 7 -14.17 12.19 11.02
CA MET A 7 -12.74 12.56 11.00
C MET A 7 -11.80 11.34 11.02
N ASN A 8 -12.27 10.16 11.42
CA ASN A 8 -11.46 8.94 11.46
C ASN A 8 -11.42 8.17 10.13
N ASN A 9 -12.25 8.53 9.15
CA ASN A 9 -12.30 7.88 7.84
C ASN A 9 -11.42 8.59 6.80
N ARG A 10 -10.22 9.00 7.19
CA ARG A 10 -9.26 9.59 6.26
C ARG A 10 -8.56 8.49 5.48
N ASP A 11 -8.61 8.58 4.16
CA ASP A 11 -7.79 7.73 3.32
C ASP A 11 -6.33 8.16 3.39
N HIS A 12 -5.46 7.22 3.71
CA HIS A 12 -4.01 7.45 3.79
C HIS A 12 -3.26 6.91 2.56
N ARG A 13 -3.96 6.32 1.62
CA ARG A 13 -3.37 5.81 0.37
C ARG A 13 -2.87 6.96 -0.50
N LYS A 14 -1.76 6.75 -1.17
CA LYS A 14 -1.17 7.68 -2.14
C LYS A 14 -1.28 7.03 -3.50
N ILE A 15 -2.29 7.42 -4.24
CA ILE A 15 -2.55 6.91 -5.59
C ILE A 15 -2.58 8.11 -6.54
N THR A 16 -1.77 8.04 -7.58
CA THR A 16 -1.80 8.99 -8.70
C THR A 16 -1.92 8.20 -9.97
N VAL A 17 -2.93 8.48 -10.76
CA VAL A 17 -3.12 7.89 -12.09
C VAL A 17 -3.12 9.00 -13.11
N ILE A 18 -2.38 8.80 -14.18
CA ILE A 18 -2.27 9.76 -15.29
C ILE A 18 -2.82 9.09 -16.54
N ASP A 19 -3.89 9.67 -17.08
CA ASP A 19 -4.58 9.27 -18.32
C ASP A 19 -4.96 7.78 -18.36
N GLY A 20 -5.14 7.13 -17.20
CA GLY A 20 -5.40 5.68 -17.11
C GLY A 20 -4.26 4.79 -17.61
N GLN A 21 -3.09 5.35 -17.89
CA GLN A 21 -1.94 4.66 -18.52
C GLN A 21 -0.77 4.45 -17.57
N VAL A 22 -0.55 5.41 -16.69
CA VAL A 22 0.56 5.37 -15.72
C VAL A 22 0.01 5.56 -14.33
N GLY A 23 0.38 4.67 -13.43
CA GLY A 23 0.00 4.74 -12.02
C GLY A 23 1.21 4.83 -11.10
N PHE A 24 1.05 5.58 -10.02
CA PHE A 24 2.03 5.68 -8.95
C PHE A 24 1.36 5.40 -7.61
N THR A 25 2.04 4.63 -6.76
CA THR A 25 1.65 4.46 -5.35
C THR A 25 2.88 4.26 -4.49
N GLY A 26 2.78 4.56 -3.21
CA GLY A 26 3.90 4.45 -2.27
C GLY A 26 3.58 5.03 -0.90
N GLY A 27 4.61 5.16 -0.07
CA GLY A 27 4.49 5.71 1.28
C GLY A 27 4.54 7.25 1.36
N TYR A 28 5.06 7.91 0.34
CA TYR A 28 5.33 9.35 0.34
C TYR A 28 4.08 10.21 0.17
N ASN A 29 4.00 11.30 0.92
CA ASN A 29 3.03 12.37 0.68
C ASN A 29 3.59 13.43 -0.29
N LEU A 30 2.71 14.21 -0.89
CA LEU A 30 3.09 15.37 -1.72
C LEU A 30 3.38 16.58 -0.81
N ALA A 31 4.48 16.52 -0.05
CA ALA A 31 4.91 17.60 0.83
C ALA A 31 6.44 17.75 0.78
N GLU A 32 6.94 18.91 1.15
CA GLU A 32 8.34 19.30 0.91
C GLU A 32 9.35 18.42 1.65
N GLU A 33 9.02 17.96 2.85
CA GLU A 33 9.86 17.05 3.63
C GLU A 33 10.07 15.69 2.95
N TYR A 34 9.06 15.16 2.25
CA TYR A 34 9.17 13.89 1.51
C TYR A 34 10.07 14.01 0.27
N PHE A 35 10.21 15.23 -0.26
CA PHE A 35 11.11 15.53 -1.39
C PHE A 35 12.47 16.06 -0.93
N ASN A 36 12.75 16.03 0.38
CA ASN A 36 13.98 16.56 0.97
C ASN A 36 14.26 18.03 0.60
N ARG A 37 13.21 18.83 0.45
CA ARG A 37 13.33 20.30 0.32
C ARG A 37 13.44 20.97 1.67
N THR A 38 12.79 20.38 2.68
CA THR A 38 12.92 20.74 4.09
C THR A 38 13.30 19.50 4.89
N HIS A 39 13.91 19.66 6.06
CA HIS A 39 14.45 18.54 6.83
C HIS A 39 14.02 18.58 8.31
N PRO A 40 12.72 18.69 8.64
CA PRO A 40 12.26 18.78 10.03
C PRO A 40 12.57 17.51 10.83
N TYR A 41 12.73 16.38 10.16
CA TYR A 41 13.01 15.05 10.75
C TYR A 41 14.33 14.44 10.25
N GLY A 42 15.17 15.22 9.56
CA GLY A 42 16.35 14.75 8.87
C GLY A 42 16.06 14.35 7.42
N GLN A 43 16.98 13.64 6.79
CA GLN A 43 16.80 13.18 5.41
C GLN A 43 15.71 12.12 5.34
N TRP A 44 14.70 12.36 4.50
CA TRP A 44 13.61 11.43 4.25
C TRP A 44 13.98 10.46 3.13
N LYS A 45 13.69 9.18 3.34
CA LYS A 45 13.79 8.14 2.31
C LYS A 45 12.51 7.32 2.34
N ASP A 46 11.81 7.32 1.24
CA ASP A 46 10.58 6.57 1.07
C ASP A 46 10.66 5.68 -0.18
N SER A 47 9.66 4.84 -0.36
CA SER A 47 9.54 3.93 -1.49
C SER A 47 8.24 4.15 -2.23
N GLY A 48 8.29 4.01 -3.54
CA GLY A 48 7.12 4.02 -4.40
C GLY A 48 7.35 3.17 -5.62
N ILE A 49 6.26 2.82 -6.28
CA ILE A 49 6.27 2.12 -7.55
C ILE A 49 5.61 2.96 -8.62
N ARG A 50 6.10 2.80 -9.84
CA ARG A 50 5.47 3.27 -11.07
C ARG A 50 5.00 2.06 -11.84
N LEU A 51 3.73 2.05 -12.24
CA LEU A 51 3.09 0.99 -12.99
C LEU A 51 2.68 1.50 -14.37
N GLU A 52 2.75 0.63 -15.35
CA GLU A 52 2.20 0.80 -16.70
C GLU A 52 1.45 -0.46 -17.10
N GLY A 53 0.48 -0.34 -17.99
CA GLY A 53 -0.34 -1.46 -18.46
C GLY A 53 -1.54 -1.76 -17.56
N ASP A 54 -2.04 -2.99 -17.63
CA ASP A 54 -3.34 -3.36 -17.05
C ASP A 54 -3.46 -3.16 -15.55
N ALA A 55 -2.37 -3.24 -14.81
CA ALA A 55 -2.36 -2.98 -13.37
C ALA A 55 -2.82 -1.56 -13.00
N VAL A 56 -2.67 -0.59 -13.91
CA VAL A 56 -3.12 0.80 -13.71
C VAL A 56 -4.64 0.85 -13.59
N ARG A 57 -5.35 -0.03 -14.30
CA ARG A 57 -6.83 -0.13 -14.18
C ARG A 57 -7.24 -0.47 -12.74
N GLY A 58 -6.52 -1.39 -12.08
CA GLY A 58 -6.75 -1.72 -10.67
C GLY A 58 -6.56 -0.52 -9.74
N LEU A 59 -5.48 0.25 -9.90
CA LEU A 59 -5.28 1.48 -9.12
C LEU A 59 -6.37 2.53 -9.38
N THR A 60 -6.82 2.66 -10.64
CA THR A 60 -7.91 3.57 -11.02
C THR A 60 -9.20 3.17 -10.32
N LEU A 61 -9.54 1.88 -10.31
CA LEU A 61 -10.76 1.39 -9.65
C LEU A 61 -10.72 1.64 -8.15
N ILE A 62 -9.60 1.36 -7.49
CA ILE A 62 -9.41 1.63 -6.06
C ILE A 62 -9.61 3.13 -5.74
N PHE A 63 -9.10 4.02 -6.59
CA PHE A 63 -9.31 5.45 -6.44
C PHE A 63 -10.78 5.84 -6.63
N LEU A 64 -11.41 5.34 -7.70
CA LEU A 64 -12.79 5.69 -8.06
C LEU A 64 -13.81 5.17 -7.04
N GLU A 65 -13.57 4.04 -6.42
CA GLU A 65 -14.39 3.50 -5.33
C GLU A 65 -14.50 4.51 -4.19
N LEU A 66 -13.36 5.00 -3.70
CA LEU A 66 -13.34 5.98 -2.63
C LEU A 66 -13.86 7.35 -3.08
N TRP A 67 -13.51 7.77 -4.28
CA TRP A 67 -14.03 9.01 -4.87
C TRP A 67 -15.55 8.96 -4.97
N GLY A 68 -16.10 7.84 -5.47
CA GLY A 68 -17.55 7.64 -5.60
C GLY A 68 -18.27 7.70 -4.25
N ALA A 69 -17.68 7.15 -3.19
CA ALA A 69 -18.25 7.22 -1.84
C ALA A 69 -18.37 8.66 -1.30
N THR A 70 -17.60 9.60 -1.83
CA THR A 70 -17.62 11.02 -1.43
C THR A 70 -18.50 11.90 -2.34
N GLN A 71 -18.96 11.37 -3.46
CA GLN A 71 -19.75 12.10 -4.44
C GLN A 71 -21.25 11.82 -4.28
N LYS A 72 -22.08 12.74 -4.79
CA LYS A 72 -23.54 12.56 -4.83
C LYS A 72 -24.00 11.58 -5.91
N ALA A 73 -23.18 11.36 -6.92
CA ALA A 73 -23.44 10.43 -8.02
C ALA A 73 -22.24 9.51 -8.22
N ALA A 74 -22.52 8.27 -8.61
CA ALA A 74 -21.45 7.34 -8.95
C ALA A 74 -20.63 7.86 -10.15
N PRO A 75 -19.31 7.71 -10.14
CA PRO A 75 -18.48 8.10 -11.27
C PRO A 75 -18.75 7.21 -12.49
N GLU A 76 -18.66 7.79 -13.68
CA GLU A 76 -18.67 7.04 -14.94
C GLU A 76 -17.31 6.32 -15.09
N VAL A 77 -17.21 5.11 -14.55
CA VAL A 77 -15.95 4.36 -14.41
C VAL A 77 -15.25 4.16 -15.76
N GLU A 78 -16.02 3.84 -16.81
CA GLU A 78 -15.52 3.58 -18.17
C GLU A 78 -14.72 4.75 -18.75
N ARG A 79 -15.09 5.98 -18.37
CA ARG A 79 -14.39 7.19 -18.80
C ARG A 79 -12.93 7.23 -18.35
N TYR A 80 -12.63 6.57 -17.24
CA TYR A 80 -11.30 6.57 -16.60
C TYR A 80 -10.51 5.30 -16.87
N LEU A 81 -11.06 4.37 -17.65
CA LEU A 81 -10.45 3.10 -18.03
C LEU A 81 -10.24 3.01 -19.54
N PRO A 82 -9.39 3.86 -20.13
CA PRO A 82 -9.16 3.82 -21.57
C PRO A 82 -8.55 2.45 -21.96
N ASP A 83 -8.92 2.00 -23.15
CA ASP A 83 -8.25 0.85 -23.77
C ASP A 83 -6.97 1.34 -24.47
N VAL A 84 -5.87 1.19 -23.77
CA VAL A 84 -4.56 1.64 -24.25
C VAL A 84 -3.70 0.41 -24.52
N PRO A 85 -3.27 0.22 -25.77
CA PRO A 85 -2.35 -0.87 -26.08
C PRO A 85 -1.05 -0.74 -25.27
N TYR A 86 -0.71 -1.79 -24.55
CA TYR A 86 0.51 -1.87 -23.78
C TYR A 86 1.27 -3.17 -24.11
N THR A 87 2.54 -3.04 -24.41
CA THR A 87 3.42 -4.20 -24.55
C THR A 87 4.27 -4.33 -23.29
N ALA A 88 4.05 -5.40 -22.54
CA ALA A 88 4.82 -5.66 -21.33
C ALA A 88 6.31 -5.80 -21.65
N ARG A 89 7.14 -5.11 -20.88
CA ARG A 89 8.61 -5.20 -20.98
C ARG A 89 9.15 -6.42 -20.27
N GLU A 90 8.42 -6.88 -19.25
CA GLU A 90 8.77 -8.01 -18.40
C GLU A 90 7.55 -8.91 -18.22
N ASN A 91 7.78 -10.18 -18.01
CA ASN A 91 6.71 -11.15 -17.72
C ASN A 91 6.39 -11.12 -16.21
N ALA A 92 5.78 -10.04 -15.77
CA ALA A 92 5.38 -9.83 -14.38
C ALA A 92 3.87 -9.66 -14.27
N VAL A 93 3.28 -10.20 -13.19
CA VAL A 93 1.88 -9.99 -12.83
C VAL A 93 1.83 -9.06 -11.63
N VAL A 94 1.07 -7.97 -11.76
CA VAL A 94 0.85 -7.00 -10.68
C VAL A 94 -0.63 -6.88 -10.42
N LEU A 95 -1.04 -7.13 -9.19
CA LEU A 95 -2.42 -7.02 -8.74
C LEU A 95 -2.51 -5.96 -7.63
N PRO A 96 -2.94 -4.73 -7.93
CA PRO A 96 -3.27 -3.75 -6.91
C PRO A 96 -4.46 -4.24 -6.06
N TYR A 97 -4.36 -4.06 -4.77
CA TYR A 97 -5.44 -4.32 -3.83
C TYR A 97 -5.47 -3.22 -2.75
N ALA A 98 -6.58 -3.10 -2.07
CA ALA A 98 -6.74 -2.19 -0.94
C ALA A 98 -7.71 -2.79 0.08
N ASP A 99 -7.51 -2.46 1.35
CA ASP A 99 -8.53 -2.68 2.37
C ASP A 99 -9.62 -1.63 2.23
N ASN A 100 -10.85 -2.04 2.42
CA ASN A 100 -12.01 -1.17 2.41
C ASN A 100 -12.62 -1.14 3.82
N PRO A 101 -12.76 0.04 4.45
CA PRO A 101 -13.37 0.13 5.77
C PRO A 101 -14.88 -0.16 5.79
N LEU A 102 -15.48 -0.40 4.63
CA LEU A 102 -16.91 -0.70 4.47
C LEU A 102 -17.21 -2.20 4.42
N ASP A 103 -16.19 -3.03 4.36
CA ASP A 103 -16.30 -4.48 4.46
C ASP A 103 -15.52 -4.99 5.68
N ASP A 104 -15.78 -6.23 6.08
CA ASP A 104 -15.13 -6.87 7.22
C ASP A 104 -13.91 -7.71 6.79
N GLU A 105 -13.43 -7.55 5.55
CA GLU A 105 -12.30 -8.31 5.02
C GLU A 105 -10.97 -7.59 5.28
N ALA A 106 -10.09 -8.21 6.04
CA ALA A 106 -8.72 -7.75 6.26
C ALA A 106 -7.80 -8.22 5.12
N THR A 107 -8.06 -7.76 3.89
CA THR A 107 -7.33 -8.20 2.67
C THR A 107 -5.83 -7.96 2.81
N GLY A 108 -5.42 -6.77 3.27
CA GLY A 108 -4.02 -6.42 3.46
C GLY A 108 -3.32 -7.31 4.47
N GLU A 109 -3.94 -7.55 5.62
CA GLU A 109 -3.40 -8.45 6.65
C GLU A 109 -3.26 -9.88 6.10
N ASN A 110 -4.27 -10.39 5.41
CA ASN A 110 -4.26 -11.72 4.81
C ASN A 110 -3.13 -11.88 3.77
N VAL A 111 -2.88 -10.86 2.95
CA VAL A 111 -1.77 -10.86 1.99
C VAL A 111 -0.42 -10.91 2.73
N TYR A 112 -0.22 -10.07 3.75
CA TYR A 112 1.01 -10.10 4.55
C TYR A 112 1.22 -11.44 5.25
N LEU A 113 0.18 -12.01 5.85
CA LEU A 113 0.25 -13.33 6.48
C LEU A 113 0.63 -14.42 5.49
N ASN A 114 0.04 -14.41 4.29
CA ASN A 114 0.36 -15.36 3.24
C ASN A 114 1.81 -15.22 2.76
N MET A 115 2.29 -13.99 2.57
CA MET A 115 3.69 -13.74 2.21
C MET A 115 4.66 -14.28 3.28
N ILE A 116 4.38 -14.00 4.56
CA ILE A 116 5.20 -14.48 5.68
C ILE A 116 5.16 -16.01 5.76
N ARG A 117 3.98 -16.61 5.61
CA ARG A 117 3.79 -18.06 5.65
C ARG A 117 4.44 -18.80 4.47
N SER A 118 4.51 -18.15 3.32
CA SER A 118 5.11 -18.70 2.10
C SER A 118 6.62 -18.57 2.05
N ALA A 119 7.22 -17.76 2.91
CA ALA A 119 8.66 -17.55 2.94
C ALA A 119 9.39 -18.85 3.32
N LYS A 120 10.42 -19.21 2.56
CA LYS A 120 11.24 -20.41 2.79
C LYS A 120 12.51 -20.07 3.58
N ASP A 121 13.13 -18.95 3.23
CA ASP A 121 14.45 -18.60 3.78
C ASP A 121 14.39 -17.36 4.68
N TYR A 122 13.79 -16.26 4.21
CA TYR A 122 13.71 -15.02 4.99
C TYR A 122 12.58 -14.10 4.53
N VAL A 123 12.17 -13.21 5.42
CA VAL A 123 11.30 -12.06 5.13
C VAL A 123 11.94 -10.80 5.67
N TYR A 124 12.05 -9.77 4.83
CA TYR A 124 12.46 -8.43 5.24
C TYR A 124 11.24 -7.50 5.25
N ILE A 125 10.98 -6.89 6.39
CA ILE A 125 9.90 -5.91 6.54
C ILE A 125 10.51 -4.58 6.94
N THR A 126 10.28 -3.54 6.15
CA THR A 126 10.67 -2.16 6.47
C THR A 126 9.40 -1.35 6.67
N THR A 127 9.21 -0.83 7.87
CA THR A 127 8.06 0.00 8.22
C THR A 127 8.44 1.03 9.28
N PRO A 128 7.92 2.27 9.21
CA PRO A 128 8.11 3.24 10.28
C PRO A 128 7.34 2.88 11.54
N TYR A 129 6.28 2.06 11.42
CA TYR A 129 5.42 1.65 12.53
C TYR A 129 5.19 0.14 12.48
N LEU A 130 5.72 -0.56 13.46
CA LEU A 130 5.51 -1.99 13.60
C LEU A 130 4.37 -2.24 14.60
N ILE A 131 3.15 -2.13 14.13
CA ILE A 131 1.94 -2.46 14.91
C ILE A 131 1.42 -3.77 14.35
N LEU A 132 1.54 -4.84 15.13
CA LEU A 132 1.19 -6.19 14.72
C LEU A 132 -0.09 -6.63 15.41
N SER A 133 -1.00 -7.23 14.65
CA SER A 133 -2.10 -8.00 15.21
C SER A 133 -1.60 -9.24 15.96
N ASP A 134 -2.43 -9.83 16.79
CA ASP A 134 -2.11 -11.07 17.50
C ASP A 134 -1.78 -12.21 16.55
N GLU A 135 -2.49 -12.30 15.42
CA GLU A 135 -2.26 -13.34 14.42
C GLU A 135 -0.91 -13.15 13.73
N MET A 136 -0.59 -11.93 13.37
CA MET A 136 0.70 -11.58 12.77
C MET A 136 1.85 -11.87 13.73
N GLN A 137 1.70 -11.53 15.02
CA GLN A 137 2.67 -11.85 16.06
C GLN A 137 2.87 -13.37 16.20
N ARG A 138 1.79 -14.15 16.22
CA ARG A 138 1.86 -15.61 16.28
C ARG A 138 2.57 -16.19 15.05
N THR A 139 2.22 -15.70 13.86
CA THR A 139 2.82 -16.15 12.60
C THR A 139 4.33 -15.89 12.57
N LEU A 140 4.76 -14.73 13.06
CA LEU A 140 6.18 -14.36 13.12
C LEU A 140 6.97 -15.13 14.19
N ARG A 141 6.29 -15.64 15.23
CA ARG A 141 6.92 -16.44 16.31
C ARG A 141 7.01 -17.93 16.00
N LEU A 142 6.38 -18.40 14.92
CA LEU A 142 6.49 -19.81 14.53
C LEU A 142 7.94 -20.13 14.17
N PRO A 143 8.47 -21.26 14.69
CA PRO A 143 9.84 -21.67 14.37
C PRO A 143 9.93 -22.03 12.88
N ARG A 144 10.48 -21.13 12.11
CA ARG A 144 10.83 -21.32 10.70
C ARG A 144 12.25 -20.81 10.48
N PRO A 145 12.98 -21.31 9.47
CA PRO A 145 14.32 -20.84 9.17
C PRO A 145 14.39 -19.39 8.67
N ALA A 146 13.26 -18.67 8.64
CA ALA A 146 13.20 -17.31 8.12
C ALA A 146 13.70 -16.29 9.15
N ALA A 147 14.80 -15.62 8.86
CA ALA A 147 15.24 -14.47 9.63
C ALA A 147 14.35 -13.28 9.33
N LEU A 148 13.58 -12.82 10.32
CA LEU A 148 12.82 -11.59 10.22
C LEU A 148 13.70 -10.40 10.51
N MET A 149 13.90 -9.49 9.57
CA MET A 149 14.51 -8.19 9.80
C MET A 149 13.45 -7.10 9.65
N CYS A 150 13.17 -6.39 10.73
CA CYS A 150 12.34 -5.20 10.72
C CYS A 150 13.20 -3.96 10.90
N GLY A 151 13.10 -3.00 9.99
CA GLY A 151 13.79 -1.72 10.06
C GLY A 151 12.78 -0.59 10.14
N SER A 152 12.87 0.26 11.17
CA SER A 152 12.30 1.60 11.10
C SER A 152 13.35 2.55 10.54
N SER A 153 12.93 3.68 9.98
CA SER A 153 13.83 4.68 9.38
C SER A 153 14.92 5.22 10.31
N ARG A 154 14.92 4.82 11.59
CA ARG A 154 15.92 5.24 12.58
C ARG A 154 16.75 4.09 13.17
N ARG A 155 16.31 2.83 13.15
CA ARG A 155 17.12 1.65 13.56
C ARG A 155 16.45 0.37 13.09
N ALA A 156 17.21 -0.47 12.39
CA ALA A 156 16.80 -1.86 12.16
C ALA A 156 16.90 -2.64 13.48
N SER A 157 15.81 -3.22 13.93
CA SER A 157 15.80 -4.13 15.06
C SER A 157 15.62 -5.57 14.57
N ARG A 158 16.46 -6.46 15.04
CA ARG A 158 16.37 -7.90 14.75
C ARG A 158 15.43 -8.51 15.78
N ILE A 159 14.32 -9.06 15.35
CA ILE A 159 13.49 -9.90 16.23
C ILE A 159 14.19 -11.26 16.30
N LYS A 160 14.75 -11.60 17.46
CA LYS A 160 15.27 -12.95 17.70
C LYS A 160 14.09 -13.87 18.04
N SER A 161 14.03 -15.00 17.37
CA SER A 161 13.17 -16.13 17.71
C SER A 161 13.53 -16.71 19.06
#